data_9b504ee530c63aa8ca448a819f9de863
#
_entry.id   9b504ee530c63aa8ca448a819f9de863
#
_cell.length_a   1.000
_cell.length_b   1.000
_cell.length_c   1.000
_cell.angle_alpha   90.00
_cell.angle_beta   90.00
_cell.angle_gamma   90.00
#
_symmetry.space_group_name_H-M   'P 1'
#
loop_
_entity.id
_entity.type
_entity.pdbx_description
1 polymer ?
#
loop_
_entity_poly.entity_id
_entity_poly.type
_entity_poly.pdbx_seq_one_letter_code
_entity_poly.pdbx_strand_id
1 'polypeptide(L)'
;MEGALLGLGSTYRTLGDYENSTRVLEKGIKLFPENRALQVFYTMTLYNVKKHDQAMELLFKVLVDTTSDEEILNYEKAIRFYADKLDEVWK
;
A
#
# COMPACT_ATOMS: atom_id res chain seq x y z
N MET A 1 9.43 -9.18 -15.20
CA MET A 1 9.44 -7.70 -15.06
C MET A 1 8.88 -7.21 -13.74
N GLU A 2 7.69 -7.69 -13.37
CA GLU A 2 7.08 -7.32 -12.08
C GLU A 2 7.96 -7.70 -10.91
N GLY A 3 8.47 -8.95 -10.90
CA GLY A 3 9.34 -9.42 -9.83
C GLY A 3 10.64 -8.63 -9.72
N ALA A 4 11.17 -8.17 -10.85
CA ALA A 4 12.39 -7.37 -10.85
C ALA A 4 12.15 -5.99 -10.21
N LEU A 5 11.00 -5.36 -10.50
CA LEU A 5 10.64 -4.08 -9.91
C LEU A 5 10.37 -4.22 -8.41
N LEU A 6 9.68 -5.29 -8.01
CA LEU A 6 9.44 -5.57 -6.60
C LEU A 6 10.75 -5.76 -5.84
N GLY A 7 11.64 -6.60 -6.38
CA GLY A 7 12.94 -6.88 -5.76
C GLY A 7 13.79 -5.64 -5.65
N LEU A 8 13.85 -4.84 -6.71
CA LEU A 8 14.65 -3.61 -6.71
C LEU A 8 14.10 -2.59 -5.71
N GLY A 9 12.78 -2.37 -5.70
CA GLY A 9 12.15 -1.46 -4.75
C GLY A 9 12.37 -1.87 -3.31
N SER A 10 12.24 -3.17 -3.03
CA SER A 10 12.46 -3.72 -1.69
C SER A 10 13.93 -3.57 -1.27
N THR A 11 14.85 -3.81 -2.18
CA THR A 11 16.28 -3.67 -1.89
C THR A 11 16.63 -2.22 -1.55
N TYR A 12 16.16 -1.27 -2.35
CA TYR A 12 16.36 0.16 -2.03
C TYR A 12 15.82 0.50 -0.65
N ARG A 13 14.62 0.01 -0.32
CA ARG A 13 14.01 0.31 0.98
C ARG A 13 14.86 -0.22 2.14
N THR A 14 15.33 -1.46 2.04
CA THR A 14 16.15 -2.06 3.12
C THR A 14 17.50 -1.38 3.26
N LEU A 15 17.98 -0.76 2.20
CA LEU A 15 19.21 0.03 2.23
C LEU A 15 19.00 1.47 2.72
N GLY A 16 17.74 1.83 3.00
CA GLY A 16 17.41 3.17 3.45
C GLY A 16 17.25 4.18 2.31
N ASP A 17 17.35 3.74 1.07
CA ASP A 17 17.19 4.62 -0.11
C ASP A 17 15.71 4.69 -0.48
N TYR A 18 14.96 5.43 0.33
CA TYR A 18 13.50 5.50 0.18
C TYR A 18 13.07 6.25 -1.07
N GLU A 19 13.87 7.20 -1.53
CA GLU A 19 13.56 7.95 -2.75
C GLU A 19 13.54 7.02 -3.97
N ASN A 20 14.59 6.22 -4.14
CA ASN A 20 14.63 5.27 -5.25
C ASN A 20 13.62 4.13 -5.08
N SER A 21 13.38 3.68 -3.84
CA SER A 21 12.35 2.69 -3.56
C SER A 21 10.98 3.19 -4.02
N THR A 22 10.63 4.41 -3.63
CA THR A 22 9.36 5.03 -4.01
C THR A 22 9.22 5.09 -5.52
N ARG A 23 10.26 5.60 -6.20
CA ARG A 23 10.23 5.77 -7.65
C ARG A 23 10.03 4.45 -8.38
N VAL A 24 10.76 3.41 -7.97
CA VAL A 24 10.70 2.10 -8.62
C VAL A 24 9.35 1.43 -8.39
N LEU A 25 8.83 1.49 -7.14
CA LEU A 25 7.55 0.86 -6.81
C LEU A 25 6.37 1.60 -7.45
N GLU A 26 6.43 2.93 -7.51
CA GLU A 26 5.40 3.70 -8.21
C GLU A 26 5.35 3.35 -9.70
N LYS A 27 6.52 3.22 -10.31
CA LYS A 27 6.61 2.78 -11.71
C LYS A 27 5.99 1.40 -11.88
N GLY A 28 6.30 0.48 -10.96
CA GLY A 28 5.75 -0.87 -10.99
C GLY A 28 4.23 -0.87 -10.90
N ILE A 29 3.67 -0.07 -10.00
CA ILE A 29 2.22 0.04 -9.83
C ILE A 29 1.55 0.60 -11.09
N LYS A 30 2.18 1.57 -11.75
CA LYS A 30 1.63 2.13 -13.00
C LYS A 30 1.65 1.10 -14.13
N LEU A 31 2.71 0.30 -14.23
CA LEU A 31 2.84 -0.71 -15.29
C LEU A 31 2.01 -1.96 -15.01
N PHE A 32 1.85 -2.32 -13.74
CA PHE A 32 1.16 -3.54 -13.33
C PHE A 32 0.15 -3.25 -12.23
N PRO A 33 -0.94 -2.53 -12.56
CA PRO A 33 -1.89 -2.06 -11.53
C PRO A 33 -2.64 -3.17 -10.81
N GLU A 34 -2.65 -4.39 -11.37
CA GLU A 34 -3.29 -5.53 -10.74
C GLU A 34 -2.36 -6.29 -9.79
N ASN A 35 -1.08 -5.93 -9.74
CA ASN A 35 -0.13 -6.61 -8.87
C ASN A 35 -0.19 -6.04 -7.46
N ARG A 36 -0.88 -6.77 -6.58
CA ARG A 36 -1.09 -6.34 -5.19
C ARG A 36 0.18 -6.35 -4.37
N ALA A 37 1.13 -7.24 -4.70
CA ALA A 37 2.41 -7.29 -3.98
C ALA A 37 3.18 -5.98 -4.12
N LEU A 38 3.20 -5.38 -5.31
CA LEU A 38 3.82 -4.07 -5.53
C LEU A 38 3.18 -3.01 -4.64
N GLN A 39 1.86 -3.02 -4.52
CA GLN A 39 1.13 -2.08 -3.67
C GLN A 39 1.48 -2.27 -2.20
N VAL A 40 1.52 -3.52 -1.73
CA VAL A 40 1.86 -3.82 -0.33
C VAL A 40 3.27 -3.35 0.00
N PHE A 41 4.25 -3.64 -0.86
CA PHE A 41 5.62 -3.19 -0.62
C PHE A 41 5.74 -1.67 -0.69
N TYR A 42 4.95 -1.03 -1.53
CA TYR A 42 4.89 0.43 -1.57
C TYR A 42 4.38 1.02 -0.26
N THR A 43 3.41 0.36 0.40
CA THR A 43 2.93 0.84 1.71
C THR A 43 4.05 0.83 2.74
N MET A 44 4.96 -0.14 2.67
CA MET A 44 6.11 -0.18 3.59
C MET A 44 7.02 1.03 3.40
N THR A 45 7.28 1.42 2.15
CA THR A 45 8.09 2.58 1.85
C THR A 45 7.38 3.88 2.26
N LEU A 46 6.08 3.98 2.03
CA LEU A 46 5.28 5.12 2.49
C LEU A 46 5.40 5.27 4.01
N TYR A 47 5.36 4.17 4.74
CA TYR A 47 5.54 4.18 6.18
C TYR A 47 6.92 4.76 6.55
N ASN A 48 7.97 4.32 5.85
CA ASN A 48 9.33 4.76 6.15
C ASN A 48 9.55 6.25 5.91
N VAL A 49 8.86 6.84 4.91
CA VAL A 49 8.94 8.28 4.65
C VAL A 49 7.90 9.07 5.43
N LYS A 50 7.29 8.43 6.43
CA LYS A 50 6.35 9.04 7.39
C LYS A 50 5.03 9.48 6.77
N LYS A 51 4.65 8.89 5.64
CA LYS A 51 3.33 9.06 5.04
C LYS A 51 2.41 7.93 5.52
N HIS A 52 2.25 7.85 6.85
CA HIS A 52 1.56 6.75 7.50
C HIS A 52 0.09 6.67 7.13
N ASP A 53 -0.56 7.82 6.97
CA ASP A 53 -1.95 7.89 6.54
C ASP A 53 -2.14 7.29 5.15
N GLN A 54 -1.27 7.65 4.21
CA GLN A 54 -1.34 7.12 2.85
C GLN A 54 -1.02 5.62 2.81
N ALA A 55 -0.06 5.19 3.63
CA ALA A 55 0.29 3.77 3.75
C ALA A 55 -0.92 2.96 4.21
N MET A 56 -1.61 3.43 5.26
CA MET A 56 -2.77 2.73 5.81
C MET A 56 -3.94 2.73 4.82
N GLU A 57 -4.17 3.86 4.15
CA GLU A 57 -5.24 3.94 3.17
C GLU A 57 -5.07 2.91 2.06
N LEU A 58 -3.87 2.83 1.49
CA LEU A 58 -3.59 1.86 0.43
C LEU A 58 -3.68 0.43 0.95
N LEU A 59 -3.14 0.17 2.13
CA LEU A 59 -3.15 -1.16 2.71
C LEU A 59 -4.57 -1.65 2.97
N PHE A 60 -5.44 -0.80 3.50
CA PHE A 60 -6.85 -1.15 3.70
C PHE A 60 -7.56 -1.45 2.37
N LYS A 61 -7.27 -0.67 1.33
CA LYS A 61 -7.86 -0.92 0.01
C LYS A 61 -7.41 -2.27 -0.54
N VAL A 62 -6.13 -2.59 -0.42
CA VAL A 62 -5.62 -3.89 -0.84
C VAL A 62 -6.29 -5.01 -0.05
N LEU A 63 -6.42 -4.82 1.27
CA LEU A 63 -7.05 -5.81 2.14
C LEU A 63 -8.47 -6.14 1.66
N VAL A 64 -9.33 -5.13 1.49
CA VAL A 64 -10.72 -5.38 1.11
C VAL A 64 -10.86 -5.85 -0.33
N ASP A 65 -9.91 -5.50 -1.20
CA ASP A 65 -9.92 -5.93 -2.60
C ASP A 65 -9.51 -7.40 -2.75
N THR A 66 -8.77 -7.95 -1.80
CA THR A 66 -8.17 -9.28 -1.95
C THR A 66 -8.68 -10.31 -0.95
N THR A 67 -9.33 -9.88 0.13
CA THR A 67 -9.78 -10.81 1.17
C THR A 67 -11.00 -11.61 0.71
N SER A 68 -11.08 -12.85 1.19
CA SER A 68 -12.28 -13.68 1.08
C SER A 68 -12.96 -13.86 2.44
N ASP A 69 -12.46 -13.19 3.48
CA ASP A 69 -13.01 -13.30 4.82
C ASP A 69 -14.36 -12.59 4.91
N GLU A 70 -15.40 -13.32 5.30
CA GLU A 70 -16.76 -12.79 5.34
C GLU A 70 -16.92 -11.66 6.34
N GLU A 71 -16.28 -11.75 7.49
CA GLU A 71 -16.37 -10.72 8.52
C GLU A 71 -15.77 -9.40 8.03
N ILE A 72 -14.63 -9.46 7.35
CA ILE A 72 -14.02 -8.26 6.78
C ILE A 72 -14.91 -7.69 5.67
N LEU A 73 -15.44 -8.55 4.80
CA LEU A 73 -16.28 -8.12 3.69
C LEU A 73 -17.61 -7.51 4.17
N ASN A 74 -18.14 -7.97 5.32
CA ASN A 74 -19.32 -7.38 5.90
C ASN A 74 -19.12 -5.90 6.25
N TYR A 75 -17.90 -5.48 6.52
CA TYR A 75 -17.56 -4.11 6.87
C TYR A 75 -16.82 -3.37 5.76
N GLU A 76 -16.85 -3.89 4.54
CA GLU A 76 -16.10 -3.31 3.42
C GLU A 76 -16.39 -1.83 3.22
N LYS A 77 -17.66 -1.44 3.22
CA LYS A 77 -18.05 -0.03 3.02
C LYS A 77 -17.47 0.87 4.10
N ALA A 78 -17.55 0.43 5.35
CA ALA A 78 -17.00 1.20 6.47
C ALA A 78 -15.48 1.30 6.38
N ILE A 79 -14.82 0.19 6.05
CA ILE A 79 -13.37 0.19 5.93
C ILE A 79 -12.92 1.16 4.83
N ARG A 80 -13.56 1.12 3.67
CA ARG A 80 -13.23 2.04 2.58
C ARG A 80 -13.51 3.49 2.96
N PHE A 81 -14.61 3.73 3.69
CA PHE A 81 -14.96 5.09 4.10
C PHE A 81 -13.94 5.67 5.07
N TYR A 82 -13.50 4.88 6.05
CA TYR A 82 -12.55 5.37 7.06
C TYR A 82 -11.08 5.30 6.63
N ALA A 83 -10.78 4.60 5.54
CA ALA A 83 -9.39 4.33 5.14
C ALA A 83 -8.54 5.60 5.02
N ASP A 84 -9.12 6.71 4.57
CA ASP A 84 -8.43 7.99 4.41
C ASP A 84 -8.80 9.01 5.51
N LYS A 85 -9.44 8.54 6.60
CA LYS A 85 -9.98 9.41 7.64
C LYS A 85 -9.61 8.95 9.04
N LEU A 86 -8.48 8.23 9.17
CA LEU A 86 -8.11 7.62 10.45
C LEU A 86 -7.80 8.65 11.54
N ASP A 87 -7.36 9.86 11.14
CA ASP A 87 -7.04 10.92 12.09
C ASP A 87 -8.24 11.76 12.49
N GLU A 88 -9.39 11.57 11.86
CA GLU A 88 -10.58 12.34 12.18
C GLU A 88 -11.28 11.82 13.43
N VAL A 89 -11.79 12.74 14.22
CA VAL A 89 -12.55 12.43 15.43
C VAL A 89 -14.02 12.81 15.19
N TRP A 90 -14.89 11.84 15.37
CA TRP A 90 -16.33 12.02 15.13
C TRP A 90 -17.04 12.26 16.47
N LYS A 91 -17.69 13.39 16.58
CA LYS A 91 -18.40 13.78 17.82
C LYS A 91 -19.87 14.06 17.53
#